data_6d5b013eb3b0797e5696a4169232438e
#
_entry.id   6d5b013eb3b0797e5696a4169232438e
#
_cell.length_a   1.000
_cell.length_b   1.000
_cell.length_c   1.000
_cell.angle_alpha   90.00
_cell.angle_beta   90.00
_cell.angle_gamma   90.00
#
_symmetry.space_group_name_H-M   'P 1'
#
loop_
_entity.id
_entity.type
_entity.pdbx_description
1 polymer ?
#
loop_
_entity_poly.entity_id
_entity_poly.type
_entity_poly.pdbx_seq_one_letter_code
_entity_poly.pdbx_strand_id
1 'polypeptide(L)'
;MGYHVRILRTQSGKAMPLRRPEIERALAGMGGKLAFLHGSESDHIVMPALGDGRERIVCEADELWARNPDERLLEAMIELARLLGARVRNDDFETLRSVDECYLHPDDRAAREAALASSGAGRAALRRARVITCLKLFLLALVAATALYRNFQGPG
;
A
#
# COMPACT_ATOMS: atom_id res chain seq x y z
N MET A 1 2.04 3.11 16.51
CA MET A 1 2.21 3.33 15.06
C MET A 1 0.91 3.89 14.52
N GLY A 2 0.95 4.94 13.69
CA GLY A 2 -0.26 5.49 13.08
C GLY A 2 -0.53 4.78 11.75
N TYR A 3 -1.80 4.57 11.45
CA TYR A 3 -2.30 4.11 10.16
C TYR A 3 -2.42 5.32 9.22
N HIS A 4 -1.85 5.21 8.02
CA HIS A 4 -1.92 6.27 7.02
C HIS A 4 -2.75 5.83 5.82
N VAL A 5 -3.53 6.76 5.33
CA VAL A 5 -4.31 6.58 4.11
C VAL A 5 -3.94 7.69 3.14
N ARG A 6 -3.70 7.35 1.88
CA ARG A 6 -3.20 8.27 0.85
C ARG A 6 -4.11 8.26 -0.37
N ILE A 7 -4.37 9.44 -0.91
CA ILE A 7 -4.95 9.59 -2.25
C ILE A 7 -3.78 9.79 -3.21
N LEU A 8 -3.65 8.91 -4.17
CA LEU A 8 -2.59 8.95 -5.17
C LEU A 8 -3.10 8.50 -6.53
N ARG A 9 -2.44 8.98 -7.58
CA ARG A 9 -2.71 8.60 -8.96
C ARG A 9 -1.46 7.98 -9.55
N THR A 10 -1.62 6.85 -10.24
CA THR A 10 -0.51 6.21 -10.97
C THR A 10 -0.96 5.92 -12.41
N GLN A 11 0.01 5.90 -13.29
CA GLN A 11 -0.16 5.45 -14.66
C GLN A 11 0.99 4.50 -14.99
N SER A 12 0.67 3.26 -15.28
CA SER A 12 1.68 2.20 -15.54
C SER A 12 2.73 2.09 -14.41
N GLY A 13 2.28 2.13 -13.15
CA GLY A 13 3.13 2.04 -11.97
C GLY A 13 3.91 3.31 -11.61
N LYS A 14 3.82 4.39 -12.41
CA LYS A 14 4.48 5.66 -12.11
C LYS A 14 3.52 6.62 -11.42
N ALA A 15 3.99 7.29 -10.37
CA ALA A 15 3.22 8.33 -9.69
C ALA A 15 2.92 9.50 -10.65
N MET A 16 1.68 9.97 -10.60
CA MET A 16 1.20 11.14 -11.34
C MET A 16 0.80 12.20 -10.33
N PRO A 17 1.34 13.43 -10.42
CA PRO A 17 1.08 14.47 -9.44
C PRO A 17 -0.41 14.87 -9.42
N LEU A 18 -0.92 15.13 -8.21
CA LEU A 18 -2.21 15.74 -7.99
C LEU A 18 -2.04 17.26 -7.91
N ARG A 19 -2.40 17.95 -8.99
CA ARG A 19 -2.16 19.40 -9.08
C ARG A 19 -3.22 20.17 -8.29
N ARG A 20 -2.79 21.22 -7.60
CA ARG A 20 -3.65 22.06 -6.79
C ARG A 20 -4.94 22.54 -7.51
N PRO A 21 -4.92 23.02 -8.77
CA PRO A 21 -6.16 23.42 -9.44
C PRO A 21 -7.13 22.26 -9.71
N GLU A 22 -6.62 21.02 -9.83
CA GLU A 22 -7.46 19.82 -9.95
C GLU A 22 -8.14 19.51 -8.60
N ILE A 23 -7.39 19.62 -7.50
CA ILE A 23 -7.90 19.40 -6.15
C ILE A 23 -8.98 20.46 -5.81
N GLU A 24 -8.72 21.75 -6.07
CA GLU A 24 -9.69 22.82 -5.84
C GLU A 24 -10.99 22.61 -6.61
N ARG A 25 -10.90 22.19 -7.87
CA ARG A 25 -12.08 21.87 -8.69
C ARG A 25 -12.85 20.66 -8.15
N ALA A 26 -12.14 19.63 -7.71
CA ALA A 26 -12.75 18.44 -7.11
C ALA A 26 -13.46 18.78 -5.81
N LEU A 27 -12.83 19.58 -4.93
CA LEU A 27 -13.44 20.07 -3.68
C LEU A 27 -14.70 20.90 -3.92
N ALA A 28 -14.70 21.76 -4.94
CA ALA A 28 -15.89 22.52 -5.33
C ALA A 28 -17.07 21.60 -5.71
N GLY A 29 -16.77 20.44 -6.31
CA GLY A 29 -17.78 19.42 -6.65
C GLY A 29 -18.34 18.65 -5.46
N MET A 30 -17.70 18.73 -4.28
CA MET A 30 -18.11 18.00 -3.08
C MET A 30 -19.15 18.75 -2.20
N GLY A 31 -19.66 19.88 -2.63
CA GLY A 31 -20.73 20.61 -1.92
C GLY A 31 -20.35 21.06 -0.50
N GLY A 32 -19.08 21.38 -0.25
CA GLY A 32 -18.61 21.88 1.04
C GLY A 32 -18.31 20.80 2.10
N LYS A 33 -18.33 19.52 1.74
CA LYS A 33 -17.92 18.43 2.65
C LYS A 33 -16.46 18.55 3.07
N LEU A 34 -15.60 18.97 2.16
CA LEU A 34 -14.19 19.25 2.37
C LEU A 34 -13.87 20.65 1.89
N ALA A 35 -12.94 21.32 2.57
CA ALA A 35 -12.48 22.65 2.20
C ALA A 35 -10.97 22.80 2.46
N PHE A 36 -10.30 23.63 1.64
CA PHE A 36 -8.92 24.03 1.92
C PHE A 36 -8.87 24.93 3.16
N LEU A 37 -7.95 24.60 4.05
CA LEU A 37 -7.50 25.47 5.12
C LEU A 37 -6.08 25.95 4.77
N HIS A 38 -5.94 27.23 4.47
CA HIS A 38 -4.64 27.81 4.20
C HIS A 38 -3.87 28.02 5.50
N GLY A 39 -2.83 27.23 5.70
CA GLY A 39 -1.93 27.35 6.85
C GLY A 39 -0.61 28.02 6.48
N SER A 40 0.12 28.50 7.46
CA SER A 40 1.43 29.12 7.28
C SER A 40 2.54 28.16 6.87
N GLU A 41 2.41 26.86 7.13
CA GLU A 41 3.46 25.86 6.90
C GLU A 41 3.07 24.79 5.87
N SER A 42 1.78 24.47 5.70
CA SER A 42 1.30 23.49 4.71
C SER A 42 -0.18 23.70 4.42
N ASP A 43 -0.57 23.42 3.19
CA ASP A 43 -1.98 23.39 2.81
C ASP A 43 -2.62 22.11 3.36
N HIS A 44 -3.74 22.29 4.06
CA HIS A 44 -4.55 21.20 4.58
C HIS A 44 -5.95 21.23 3.99
N ILE A 45 -6.55 20.06 3.84
CA ILE A 45 -7.97 19.93 3.54
C ILE A 45 -8.65 19.40 4.80
N VAL A 46 -9.70 20.05 5.24
CA VAL A 46 -10.45 19.75 6.45
C VAL A 46 -11.92 19.50 6.15
N MET A 47 -12.60 18.81 7.05
CA MET A 47 -14.05 18.71 7.06
C MET A 47 -14.63 19.84 7.93
N PRO A 48 -15.25 20.88 7.36
CA PRO A 48 -15.77 22.01 8.14
C PRO A 48 -16.81 21.60 9.19
N ALA A 49 -17.55 20.52 8.92
CA ALA A 49 -18.61 20.02 9.81
C ALA A 49 -18.09 19.43 11.13
N LEU A 50 -16.82 19.04 11.21
CA LEU A 50 -16.22 18.42 12.41
C LEU A 50 -15.58 19.42 13.37
N GLY A 51 -15.40 20.67 12.96
CA GLY A 51 -15.10 21.84 13.81
C GLY A 51 -13.78 21.88 14.56
N ASP A 52 -13.10 20.76 14.79
CA ASP A 52 -11.91 20.68 15.66
C ASP A 52 -10.56 20.61 14.91
N GLY A 53 -10.58 20.54 13.59
CA GLY A 53 -9.36 20.52 12.75
C GLY A 53 -8.41 19.34 13.00
N ARG A 54 -8.82 18.37 13.82
CA ARG A 54 -8.01 17.16 14.10
C ARG A 54 -7.97 16.22 12.92
N GLU A 55 -9.08 16.14 12.21
CA GLU A 55 -9.22 15.35 11.01
C GLU A 55 -8.90 16.18 9.78
N ARG A 56 -7.68 16.00 9.29
CA ARG A 56 -7.16 16.75 8.16
C ARG A 56 -6.45 15.85 7.17
N ILE A 57 -6.57 16.22 5.92
CA ILE A 57 -5.79 15.67 4.82
C ILE A 57 -4.64 16.63 4.55
N VAL A 58 -3.42 16.15 4.61
CA VAL A 58 -2.21 16.92 4.32
C VAL A 58 -1.96 16.85 2.83
N CYS A 59 -1.70 18.01 2.21
CA CYS A 59 -1.31 18.10 0.81
C CYS A 59 0.22 18.13 0.73
N GLU A 60 0.82 17.10 0.19
CA GLU A 60 2.26 16.99 0.08
C GLU A 60 2.67 16.57 -1.33
N ALA A 61 3.45 17.42 -2.00
CA ALA A 61 3.99 17.23 -3.34
C ALA A 61 2.99 16.64 -4.37
N ASP A 62 2.90 15.32 -4.43
CA ASP A 62 2.16 14.61 -5.47
C ASP A 62 0.99 13.77 -4.90
N GLU A 63 0.77 13.79 -3.58
CA GLU A 63 -0.24 12.99 -2.91
C GLU A 63 -0.95 13.76 -1.79
N LEU A 64 -2.12 13.28 -1.43
CA LEU A 64 -2.89 13.74 -0.27
C LEU A 64 -2.91 12.60 0.74
N TRP A 65 -2.64 12.88 2.01
CA TRP A 65 -2.66 11.82 3.03
C TRP A 65 -3.30 12.26 4.33
N ALA A 66 -3.87 11.30 5.04
CA ALA A 66 -4.42 11.49 6.37
C ALA A 66 -3.91 10.40 7.32
N ARG A 67 -3.79 10.75 8.59
CA ARG A 67 -3.37 9.82 9.64
C ARG A 67 -4.57 9.42 10.48
N ASN A 68 -4.82 8.11 10.59
CA ASN A 68 -5.93 7.54 11.33
C ASN A 68 -7.28 8.24 11.01
N PRO A 69 -7.66 8.36 9.72
CA PRO A 69 -8.93 8.99 9.38
C PRO A 69 -10.08 8.20 10.00
N ASP A 70 -11.10 8.91 10.51
CA ASP A 70 -12.35 8.27 10.87
C ASP A 70 -13.12 7.82 9.62
N GLU A 71 -14.21 7.12 9.81
CA GLU A 71 -15.04 6.59 8.73
C GLU A 71 -15.54 7.71 7.80
N ARG A 72 -15.96 8.85 8.36
CA ARG A 72 -16.51 10.00 7.61
C ARG A 72 -15.44 10.66 6.74
N LEU A 73 -14.25 10.87 7.31
CA LEU A 73 -13.12 11.41 6.54
C LEU A 73 -12.68 10.44 5.46
N LEU A 74 -12.66 9.14 5.76
CA LEU A 74 -12.30 8.10 4.79
C LEU A 74 -13.29 8.05 3.61
N GLU A 75 -14.60 8.12 3.86
CA GLU A 75 -15.62 8.23 2.82
C GLU A 75 -15.41 9.48 1.95
N ALA A 76 -15.17 10.63 2.59
CA ALA A 76 -14.89 11.88 1.88
C ALA A 76 -13.59 11.78 1.04
N MET A 77 -12.55 11.11 1.54
CA MET A 77 -11.33 10.85 0.78
C MET A 77 -11.59 9.95 -0.44
N ILE A 78 -12.42 8.92 -0.30
CA ILE A 78 -12.78 8.04 -1.42
C ILE A 78 -13.57 8.82 -2.49
N GLU A 79 -14.51 9.68 -2.07
CA GLU A 79 -15.25 10.55 -2.98
C GLU A 79 -14.33 11.54 -3.71
N LEU A 80 -13.43 12.19 -2.97
CA LEU A 80 -12.42 13.11 -3.53
C LEU A 80 -11.50 12.38 -4.54
N ALA A 81 -11.05 11.18 -4.20
CA ALA A 81 -10.20 10.39 -5.08
C ALA A 81 -10.90 10.06 -6.42
N ARG A 82 -12.20 9.73 -6.38
CA ARG A 82 -12.99 9.50 -7.61
C ARG A 82 -13.04 10.74 -8.49
N LEU A 83 -13.28 11.91 -7.92
CA LEU A 83 -13.31 13.18 -8.65
C LEU A 83 -11.96 13.55 -9.26
N LEU A 84 -10.85 13.14 -8.61
CA LEU A 84 -9.49 13.35 -9.08
C LEU A 84 -9.01 12.31 -10.09
N GLY A 85 -9.80 11.25 -10.39
CA GLY A 85 -9.33 10.11 -11.16
C GLY A 85 -8.14 9.40 -10.48
N ALA A 86 -8.15 9.40 -9.15
CA ALA A 86 -7.15 8.83 -8.26
C ALA A 86 -7.73 7.66 -7.45
N ARG A 87 -6.93 7.05 -6.60
CA ARG A 87 -7.37 6.00 -5.67
C ARG A 87 -6.90 6.27 -4.24
N VAL A 88 -7.63 5.71 -3.29
CA VAL A 88 -7.26 5.73 -1.86
C VAL A 88 -6.49 4.46 -1.55
N ARG A 89 -5.30 4.57 -0.98
CA ARG A 89 -4.42 3.45 -0.64
C ARG A 89 -4.03 3.51 0.84
N ASN A 90 -4.05 2.37 1.51
CA ASN A 90 -3.58 2.20 2.89
C ASN A 90 -2.08 1.84 2.97
N ASP A 91 -1.56 1.70 4.20
CA ASP A 91 -0.16 1.31 4.47
C ASP A 91 0.15 -0.13 4.03
N ASP A 92 -0.86 -1.00 3.86
CA ASP A 92 -0.72 -2.38 3.37
C ASP A 92 -0.75 -2.47 1.84
N PHE A 93 -0.68 -1.32 1.14
CA PHE A 93 -0.78 -1.18 -0.32
C PHE A 93 -2.13 -1.62 -0.90
N GLU A 94 -3.18 -1.67 -0.09
CA GLU A 94 -4.51 -1.99 -0.56
C GLU A 94 -5.25 -0.71 -0.96
N THR A 95 -5.98 -0.80 -2.06
CA THR A 95 -6.84 0.28 -2.56
C THR A 95 -8.23 0.11 -1.97
N LEU A 96 -8.75 1.16 -1.36
CA LEU A 96 -10.07 1.21 -0.75
C LEU A 96 -11.12 1.63 -1.79
N ARG A 97 -12.16 0.83 -1.97
CA ARG A 97 -13.36 1.16 -2.77
C ARG A 97 -14.44 1.78 -1.91
N SER A 98 -14.57 1.32 -0.70
CA SER A 98 -15.43 1.82 0.37
C SER A 98 -14.69 1.68 1.70
N VAL A 99 -15.34 2.02 2.80
CA VAL A 99 -14.78 1.84 4.15
C VAL A 99 -14.50 0.36 4.44
N ASP A 100 -15.36 -0.53 3.94
CA ASP A 100 -15.32 -1.98 4.23
C ASP A 100 -14.69 -2.81 3.10
N GLU A 101 -14.49 -2.22 1.91
CA GLU A 101 -14.02 -2.97 0.74
C GLU A 101 -12.66 -2.46 0.27
N CYS A 102 -11.68 -3.37 0.25
CA CYS A 102 -10.35 -3.10 -0.31
C CYS A 102 -9.91 -4.18 -1.31
N TYR A 103 -8.97 -3.83 -2.16
CA TYR A 103 -8.34 -4.75 -3.11
C TYR A 103 -6.91 -4.33 -3.42
N LEU A 104 -6.10 -5.24 -3.92
CA LEU A 104 -4.73 -4.93 -4.34
C LEU A 104 -4.73 -4.43 -5.80
N HIS A 105 -4.44 -3.13 -5.99
CA HIS A 105 -4.30 -2.55 -7.32
C HIS A 105 -3.08 -3.13 -8.05
N PRO A 106 -3.16 -3.42 -9.37
CA PRO A 106 -2.03 -3.98 -10.13
C PRO A 106 -0.73 -3.18 -10.02
N ASP A 107 -0.81 -1.85 -10.02
CA ASP A 107 0.34 -0.94 -9.91
C ASP A 107 1.04 -1.01 -8.54
N ASP A 108 0.37 -1.48 -7.49
CA ASP A 108 0.92 -1.55 -6.13
C ASP A 108 1.53 -2.92 -5.79
N ARG A 109 1.37 -3.93 -6.65
CA ARG A 109 1.88 -5.28 -6.39
C ARG A 109 3.39 -5.32 -6.17
N ALA A 110 4.14 -4.71 -7.08
CA ALA A 110 5.60 -4.68 -6.99
C ALA A 110 6.09 -3.92 -5.75
N ALA A 111 5.45 -2.80 -5.41
CA ALA A 111 5.77 -2.02 -4.22
C ALA A 111 5.47 -2.81 -2.92
N ARG A 112 4.33 -3.51 -2.87
CA ARG A 112 3.97 -4.38 -1.74
C ARG A 112 4.96 -5.53 -1.57
N GLU A 113 5.34 -6.21 -2.65
CA GLU A 113 6.32 -7.28 -2.63
C GLU A 113 7.69 -6.78 -2.13
N ALA A 114 8.14 -5.61 -2.63
CA ALA A 114 9.37 -5.00 -2.17
C ALA A 114 9.34 -4.63 -0.68
N ALA A 115 8.22 -4.07 -0.20
CA ALA A 115 8.03 -3.75 1.21
C ALA A 115 8.03 -5.00 2.10
N LEU A 116 7.36 -6.08 1.69
CA LEU A 116 7.38 -7.36 2.39
C LEU A 116 8.79 -7.97 2.42
N ALA A 117 9.53 -7.92 1.32
CA ALA A 117 10.90 -8.42 1.25
C ALA A 117 11.86 -7.61 2.15
N SER A 118 11.65 -6.31 2.30
CA SER A 118 12.46 -5.43 3.15
C SER A 118 12.09 -5.52 4.63
N SER A 119 10.89 -5.95 4.96
CA SER A 119 10.44 -6.13 6.35
C SER A 119 11.22 -7.26 7.03
N GLY A 120 11.42 -7.15 8.36
CA GLY A 120 12.09 -8.21 9.13
C GLY A 120 11.38 -9.57 9.04
N ALA A 121 10.06 -9.57 8.99
CA ALA A 121 9.23 -10.77 8.81
C ALA A 121 9.42 -11.39 7.41
N GLY A 122 9.47 -10.58 6.35
CA GLY A 122 9.74 -11.05 4.99
C GLY A 122 11.13 -11.66 4.85
N ARG A 123 12.16 -11.04 5.45
CA ARG A 123 13.53 -11.58 5.47
C ARG A 123 13.61 -12.91 6.23
N ALA A 124 12.90 -13.05 7.35
CA ALA A 124 12.84 -14.29 8.11
C ALA A 124 12.12 -15.40 7.33
N ALA A 125 11.02 -15.11 6.65
CA ALA A 125 10.29 -16.04 5.80
C ALA A 125 11.13 -16.52 4.61
N LEU A 126 11.84 -15.60 3.93
CA LEU A 126 12.75 -15.93 2.84
C LEU A 126 13.94 -16.80 3.30
N ARG A 127 14.51 -16.51 4.49
CA ARG A 127 15.55 -17.36 5.09
C ARG A 127 15.05 -18.77 5.36
N ARG A 128 13.85 -18.91 5.97
CA ARG A 128 13.24 -20.21 6.24
C ARG A 128 12.96 -20.99 4.94
N ALA A 129 12.42 -20.34 3.91
CA ALA A 129 12.18 -20.97 2.62
C ALA A 129 13.48 -21.48 1.97
N ARG A 130 14.57 -20.68 2.00
CA ARG A 130 15.88 -21.10 1.49
C ARG A 130 16.45 -22.29 2.25
N VAL A 131 16.35 -22.28 3.60
CA VAL A 131 16.83 -23.39 4.44
C VAL A 131 16.07 -24.69 4.10
N ILE A 132 14.74 -24.61 3.96
CA ILE A 132 13.91 -25.77 3.60
C ILE A 132 14.29 -26.30 2.20
N THR A 133 14.52 -25.40 1.24
CA THR A 133 14.92 -25.79 -0.13
C THR A 133 16.30 -26.45 -0.12
N CYS A 134 17.28 -25.90 0.59
CA CYS A 134 18.61 -26.51 0.73
C CYS A 134 18.52 -27.88 1.40
N LEU A 135 17.69 -28.04 2.45
CA LEU A 135 17.50 -29.32 3.12
C LEU A 135 16.87 -30.38 2.20
N LYS A 136 15.89 -29.99 1.38
CA LYS A 136 15.28 -30.89 0.38
C LYS A 136 16.29 -31.35 -0.66
N LEU A 137 17.12 -30.44 -1.18
CA LEU A 137 18.16 -30.75 -2.14
C LEU A 137 19.25 -31.70 -1.55
N PHE A 138 19.61 -31.42 -0.28
CA PHE A 138 20.57 -32.30 0.43
C PHE A 138 20.01 -33.70 0.64
N LEU A 139 18.74 -33.86 1.05
CA LEU A 139 18.08 -35.15 1.18
C LEU A 139 18.00 -35.90 -0.16
N LEU A 140 17.67 -35.21 -1.26
CA LEU A 140 17.65 -35.80 -2.59
C LEU A 140 19.03 -36.28 -3.01
N ALA A 141 20.09 -35.50 -2.76
CA ALA A 141 21.46 -35.90 -3.06
C ALA A 141 21.89 -37.13 -2.23
N LEU A 142 21.49 -37.20 -0.96
CA LEU A 142 21.76 -38.35 -0.08
C LEU A 142 21.08 -39.61 -0.57
N VAL A 143 19.82 -39.54 -1.00
CA VAL A 143 19.08 -40.66 -1.60
C VAL A 143 19.71 -41.11 -2.88
N ALA A 144 20.11 -40.19 -3.75
CA ALA A 144 20.82 -40.53 -4.99
C ALA A 144 22.17 -41.21 -4.73
N ALA A 145 22.94 -40.70 -3.77
CA ALA A 145 24.23 -41.28 -3.38
C ALA A 145 24.07 -42.71 -2.81
N THR A 146 23.06 -42.93 -1.96
CA THR A 146 22.79 -44.27 -1.41
C THR A 146 22.31 -45.26 -2.47
N ALA A 147 21.51 -44.80 -3.43
CA ALA A 147 21.09 -45.63 -4.57
C ALA A 147 22.29 -46.04 -5.47
N LEU A 148 23.17 -45.08 -5.76
CA LEU A 148 24.39 -45.35 -6.51
C LEU A 148 25.31 -46.32 -5.76
N TYR A 149 25.52 -46.13 -4.46
CA TYR A 149 26.34 -47.00 -3.62
C TYR A 149 25.83 -48.46 -3.61
N ARG A 150 24.50 -48.65 -3.47
CA ARG A 150 23.87 -49.99 -3.53
C ARG A 150 24.05 -50.66 -4.91
N ASN A 151 24.02 -49.86 -5.99
CA ASN A 151 24.19 -50.39 -7.33
C ASN A 151 25.65 -50.81 -7.65
N PHE A 152 26.63 -50.18 -6.98
CA PHE A 152 28.04 -50.53 -7.08
C PHE A 152 28.45 -51.73 -6.24
N GLN A 153 27.70 -52.08 -5.21
CA GLN A 153 27.91 -53.27 -4.37
C GLN A 153 27.19 -54.51 -4.90
N GLY A 154 26.90 -54.59 -6.20
CA GLY A 154 26.16 -55.63 -6.89
C GLY A 154 26.31 -57.03 -6.32
N PRO A 155 25.37 -57.97 -6.63
CA PRO A 155 25.33 -59.28 -6.01
C PRO A 155 26.59 -60.05 -6.32
N GLY A 156 27.37 -60.33 -5.24
CA GLY A 156 28.41 -61.39 -5.28
C GLY A 156 27.76 -62.76 -5.28
#